data_26c3011c03bfbf489ece66b660969671
#
_entry.id   26c3011c03bfbf489ece66b660969671
#
_cell.length_a   1.000
_cell.length_b   1.000
_cell.length_c   1.000
_cell.angle_alpha   90.00
_cell.angle_beta   90.00
_cell.angle_gamma   90.00
#
_symmetry.space_group_name_H-M   'P 1'
#
loop_
_entity.id
_entity.type
_entity.pdbx_description
1 polymer ?
#
loop_
_entity_poly.entity_id
_entity_poly.type
_entity_poly.pdbx_seq_one_letter_code
_entity_poly.pdbx_strand_id
1 'polypeptide(L)'
;MRDWGRGHIEIDWSPGYEGLFEWLGSASGSTVERFVAEIERRDGLEVARRRFREGPAHALIFPNLFLGETNIAIVQPVSVEECVHWHTPMFWTGVPEWNGRLLRMAEAGMGPASFLMPDDLIIAGRNQLGLHARTSPWLLLGRGLNRETTDADGRIVSHITDETTNRGFWRHLRSVMTEA
;
A
#
# COMPACT_ATOMS: atom_id res chain seq x y z
N MET A 1 -6.40 -0.26 8.40
CA MET A 1 -6.56 0.87 7.49
C MET A 1 -6.21 2.15 8.20
N ARG A 2 -5.46 3.05 7.57
CA ARG A 2 -5.12 4.37 8.11
C ARG A 2 -5.44 5.45 7.09
N ASP A 3 -6.13 6.50 7.51
CA ASP A 3 -6.30 7.75 6.76
C ASP A 3 -5.39 8.80 7.39
N TRP A 4 -4.36 9.21 6.68
CA TRP A 4 -3.37 10.21 7.09
C TRP A 4 -3.83 11.65 6.84
N GLY A 5 -5.03 11.79 6.30
CA GLY A 5 -5.53 13.08 5.79
C GLY A 5 -4.96 13.46 4.42
N ARG A 6 -5.52 14.49 3.83
CA ARG A 6 -5.13 15.02 2.51
C ARG A 6 -5.06 13.95 1.40
N GLY A 7 -5.91 12.91 1.49
CA GLY A 7 -5.96 11.82 0.52
C GLY A 7 -4.83 10.78 0.62
N HIS A 8 -3.90 10.94 1.58
CA HIS A 8 -2.89 9.93 1.86
C HIS A 8 -3.50 8.81 2.69
N ILE A 9 -3.37 7.59 2.22
CA ILE A 9 -4.01 6.42 2.83
C ILE A 9 -3.03 5.25 2.90
N GLU A 10 -3.23 4.36 3.87
CA GLU A 10 -2.35 3.22 4.12
C GLU A 10 -3.14 1.99 4.54
N ILE A 11 -2.72 0.83 4.05
CA ILE A 11 -3.14 -0.48 4.55
C ILE A 11 -2.02 -0.99 5.45
N ASP A 12 -2.33 -1.20 6.72
CA ASP A 12 -1.43 -1.81 7.68
C ASP A 12 -1.68 -3.32 7.75
N TRP A 13 -0.77 -4.09 7.21
CA TRP A 13 -0.82 -5.56 7.23
C TRP A 13 -0.20 -6.15 8.50
N SER A 14 0.55 -5.36 9.26
CA SER A 14 1.31 -5.83 10.42
C SER A 14 0.50 -6.56 11.50
N PRO A 15 -0.80 -6.27 11.71
CA PRO A 15 -1.60 -7.05 12.65
C PRO A 15 -1.78 -8.53 12.27
N GLY A 16 -1.54 -8.88 11.00
CA GLY A 16 -1.57 -10.26 10.50
C GLY A 16 -0.22 -10.96 10.55
N TYR A 17 0.86 -10.27 10.91
CA TYR A 17 2.20 -10.82 10.96
C TYR A 17 2.56 -11.30 12.36
N GLU A 18 2.97 -12.56 12.49
CA GLU A 18 3.43 -13.14 13.76
C GLU A 18 4.94 -12.98 13.96
N GLY A 19 5.70 -13.04 12.86
CA GLY A 19 7.16 -12.99 12.85
C GLY A 19 7.75 -11.72 12.23
N LEU A 20 9.07 -11.62 12.33
CA LEU A 20 9.83 -10.57 11.64
C LEU A 20 9.96 -10.92 10.15
N PHE A 21 9.90 -9.93 9.30
CA PHE A 21 10.05 -10.07 7.83
C PHE A 21 9.00 -10.95 7.14
N GLU A 22 7.84 -11.20 7.73
CA GLU A 22 6.79 -11.99 7.05
C GLU A 22 6.31 -11.34 5.76
N TRP A 23 6.29 -10.01 5.72
CA TRP A 23 6.04 -9.23 4.50
C TRP A 23 7.07 -9.51 3.38
N LEU A 24 8.26 -10.04 3.71
CA LEU A 24 9.29 -10.47 2.77
C LEU A 24 9.29 -11.99 2.54
N GLY A 25 8.20 -12.68 2.91
CA GLY A 25 8.05 -14.11 2.74
C GLY A 25 8.98 -14.91 3.66
N SER A 26 8.98 -14.61 4.96
CA SER A 26 9.72 -15.35 5.98
C SER A 26 11.22 -15.49 5.66
N ALA A 27 11.86 -14.37 5.34
CA ALA A 27 13.30 -14.35 5.10
C ALA A 27 14.09 -14.80 6.34
N SER A 28 15.13 -15.57 6.14
CA SER A 28 15.97 -16.11 7.21
C SER A 28 17.43 -16.25 6.75
N GLY A 29 18.32 -16.58 7.69
CA GLY A 29 19.73 -16.82 7.42
C GLY A 29 20.65 -15.67 7.82
N SER A 30 21.95 -15.85 7.61
CA SER A 30 22.99 -14.95 8.08
C SER A 30 22.86 -13.50 7.57
N THR A 31 22.32 -13.30 6.38
CA THR A 31 22.04 -11.95 5.85
C THR A 31 20.98 -11.22 6.66
N VAL A 32 19.91 -11.93 7.05
CA VAL A 32 18.87 -11.40 7.93
C VAL A 32 19.45 -11.06 9.29
N GLU A 33 20.18 -11.99 9.91
CA GLU A 33 20.79 -11.79 11.23
C GLU A 33 21.73 -10.60 11.24
N ARG A 34 22.59 -10.45 10.22
CA ARG A 34 23.49 -9.29 10.08
C ARG A 34 22.70 -7.99 9.93
N PHE A 35 21.66 -7.96 9.12
CA PHE A 35 20.83 -6.78 8.89
C PHE A 35 20.07 -6.38 10.16
N VAL A 36 19.50 -7.35 10.87
CA VAL A 36 18.84 -7.14 12.16
C VAL A 36 19.82 -6.52 13.14
N ALA A 37 20.99 -7.13 13.32
CA ALA A 37 22.01 -6.62 14.24
C ALA A 37 22.47 -5.19 13.90
N GLU A 38 22.61 -4.86 12.63
CA GLU A 38 22.99 -3.51 12.20
C GLU A 38 21.90 -2.48 12.53
N ILE A 39 20.64 -2.78 12.28
CA ILE A 39 19.53 -1.88 12.60
C ILE A 39 19.34 -1.76 14.12
N GLU A 40 19.48 -2.87 14.87
CA GLU A 40 19.42 -2.84 16.33
C GLU A 40 20.53 -1.94 16.91
N ARG A 41 21.75 -2.04 16.36
CA ARG A 41 22.86 -1.21 16.78
C ARG A 41 22.62 0.28 16.48
N ARG A 42 22.00 0.60 15.35
CA ARG A 42 21.76 1.98 14.90
C ARG A 42 20.56 2.63 15.58
N ASP A 43 19.46 1.94 15.67
CA ASP A 43 18.14 2.49 16.02
C ASP A 43 17.62 1.97 17.38
N GLY A 44 18.26 0.97 17.95
CA GLY A 44 17.85 0.28 19.18
C GLY A 44 16.88 -0.88 18.91
N LEU A 45 16.86 -1.83 19.84
CA LEU A 45 16.16 -3.11 19.72
C LEU A 45 14.66 -2.96 19.46
N GLU A 46 13.98 -2.09 20.21
CA GLU A 46 12.52 -1.93 20.11
C GLU A 46 12.12 -1.29 18.77
N VAL A 47 12.87 -0.31 18.30
CA VAL A 47 12.62 0.34 17.00
C VAL A 47 12.87 -0.63 15.87
N ALA A 48 13.96 -1.40 15.94
CA ALA A 48 14.31 -2.40 14.95
C ALA A 48 13.21 -3.48 14.84
N ARG A 49 12.81 -4.07 15.96
CA ARG A 49 11.76 -5.12 15.99
C ARG A 49 10.44 -4.61 15.43
N ARG A 50 10.04 -3.38 15.79
CA ARG A 50 8.83 -2.79 15.26
C ARG A 50 8.90 -2.66 13.73
N ARG A 51 9.98 -2.10 13.18
CA ARG A 51 10.18 -1.93 11.73
C ARG A 51 10.19 -3.27 10.98
N PHE A 52 10.83 -4.29 11.57
CA PHE A 52 10.88 -5.61 10.94
C PHE A 52 9.55 -6.33 10.94
N ARG A 53 8.68 -6.02 11.88
CA ARG A 53 7.31 -6.55 11.92
C ARG A 53 6.39 -5.77 10.97
N GLU A 54 6.42 -4.45 11.03
CA GLU A 54 5.53 -3.60 10.23
C GLU A 54 5.88 -3.66 8.74
N GLY A 55 7.17 -3.76 8.41
CA GLY A 55 7.63 -3.73 7.04
C GLY A 55 7.52 -2.35 6.39
N PRO A 56 7.71 -2.27 5.06
CA PRO A 56 7.49 -1.06 4.29
C PRO A 56 6.01 -0.67 4.25
N ALA A 57 5.75 0.61 4.02
CA ALA A 57 4.40 1.11 3.86
C ALA A 57 3.71 0.49 2.65
N HIS A 58 2.43 0.15 2.80
CA HIS A 58 1.51 -0.17 1.71
C HIS A 58 0.52 0.98 1.59
N ALA A 59 0.91 2.03 0.86
CA ALA A 59 0.27 3.32 0.96
C ALA A 59 0.07 4.00 -0.41
N LEU A 60 -1.02 4.73 -0.52
CA LEU A 60 -1.21 5.70 -1.59
C LEU A 60 -0.88 7.10 -1.08
N ILE A 61 0.09 7.72 -1.70
CA ILE A 61 0.42 9.14 -1.54
C ILE A 61 -0.34 9.90 -2.63
N PHE A 62 -1.36 10.64 -2.21
CA PHE A 62 -2.19 11.41 -3.14
C PHE A 62 -1.34 12.37 -3.98
N PRO A 63 -1.59 12.52 -5.28
CA PRO A 63 -2.75 11.94 -5.98
C PRO A 63 -2.53 10.54 -6.56
N ASN A 64 -1.30 10.10 -6.84
CA ASN A 64 -1.07 8.99 -7.77
C ASN A 64 0.18 8.14 -7.51
N LEU A 65 0.87 8.34 -6.38
CA LEU A 65 2.05 7.55 -6.01
C LEU A 65 1.65 6.43 -5.05
N PHE A 66 1.83 5.19 -5.46
CA PHE A 66 1.63 4.02 -4.63
C PHE A 66 2.98 3.44 -4.16
N LEU A 67 3.07 3.18 -2.88
CA LEU A 67 4.19 2.49 -2.24
C LEU A 67 3.73 1.10 -1.82
N GLY A 68 4.30 0.07 -2.42
CA GLY A 68 4.11 -1.31 -2.00
C GLY A 68 5.34 -1.84 -1.26
N GLU A 69 5.27 -3.08 -0.77
CA GLU A 69 6.33 -3.69 0.01
C GLU A 69 7.62 -3.89 -0.80
N THR A 70 7.49 -4.12 -2.10
CA THR A 70 8.63 -4.43 -2.99
C THR A 70 8.71 -3.56 -4.22
N ASN A 71 7.74 -2.66 -4.42
CA ASN A 71 7.63 -1.85 -5.62
C ASN A 71 7.04 -0.48 -5.35
N ILE A 72 7.30 0.43 -6.26
CA ILE A 72 6.67 1.74 -6.35
C ILE A 72 5.85 1.77 -7.64
N ALA A 73 4.63 2.30 -7.58
CA ALA A 73 3.81 2.50 -8.75
C ALA A 73 3.37 3.96 -8.87
N ILE A 74 3.36 4.47 -10.09
CA ILE A 74 2.80 5.77 -10.43
C ILE A 74 1.64 5.56 -11.38
N VAL A 75 0.47 6.06 -11.03
CA VAL A 75 -0.72 6.05 -11.89
C VAL A 75 -0.75 7.35 -12.67
N GLN A 76 -0.44 7.28 -13.94
CA GLN A 76 -0.45 8.44 -14.84
C GLN A 76 -1.76 8.49 -15.61
N PRO A 77 -2.62 9.49 -15.40
CA PRO A 77 -3.84 9.65 -16.18
C PRO A 77 -3.49 10.07 -17.61
N VAL A 78 -4.15 9.45 -18.58
CA VAL A 78 -4.04 9.77 -20.03
C VAL A 78 -5.31 10.43 -20.51
N SER A 79 -6.48 9.90 -20.08
CA SER A 79 -7.79 10.46 -20.39
C SER A 79 -8.76 10.16 -19.22
N VAL A 80 -10.02 10.49 -19.36
CA VAL A 80 -11.06 10.15 -18.37
C VAL A 80 -11.34 8.64 -18.29
N GLU A 81 -10.89 7.88 -19.27
CA GLU A 81 -11.13 6.43 -19.39
C GLU A 81 -9.84 5.61 -19.39
N GLU A 82 -8.70 6.25 -19.37
CA GLU A 82 -7.42 5.57 -19.53
C GLU A 82 -6.35 6.14 -18.60
N CYS A 83 -5.59 5.25 -17.98
CA CYS A 83 -4.37 5.58 -17.25
C CYS A 83 -3.26 4.56 -17.55
N VAL A 84 -2.03 4.98 -17.36
CA VAL A 84 -0.84 4.12 -17.43
C VAL A 84 -0.29 3.93 -16.04
N HIS A 85 -0.03 2.68 -15.66
CA HIS A 85 0.64 2.33 -14.41
C HIS A 85 2.12 2.05 -14.67
N TRP A 86 2.98 2.87 -14.08
CA TRP A 86 4.42 2.68 -14.08
C TRP A 86 4.82 1.94 -12.81
N HIS A 87 5.24 0.68 -12.94
CA HIS A 87 5.72 -0.14 -11.83
C HIS A 87 7.23 -0.26 -11.84
N THR A 88 7.85 0.00 -10.70
CA THR A 88 9.30 -0.10 -10.51
C THR A 88 9.60 -0.91 -9.26
N PRO A 89 10.40 -1.98 -9.33
CA PRO A 89 10.83 -2.69 -8.13
C PRO A 89 11.73 -1.80 -7.27
N MET A 90 11.69 -2.00 -5.96
CA MET A 90 12.59 -1.34 -5.02
C MET A 90 13.83 -2.16 -4.80
N PHE A 91 14.99 -1.49 -4.73
CA PHE A 91 16.25 -2.09 -4.32
C PHE A 91 16.76 -1.47 -3.01
N TRP A 92 17.31 -2.31 -2.17
CA TRP A 92 17.83 -1.89 -0.89
C TRP A 92 19.36 -1.80 -0.95
N THR A 93 19.88 -0.61 -0.74
CA THR A 93 21.33 -0.36 -0.78
C THR A 93 22.07 -0.98 0.39
N GLY A 94 21.43 -1.09 1.56
CA GLY A 94 22.03 -1.68 2.76
C GLY A 94 22.14 -3.21 2.74
N VAL A 95 21.37 -3.89 1.87
CA VAL A 95 21.32 -5.36 1.80
C VAL A 95 21.22 -5.81 0.34
N PRO A 96 22.23 -5.56 -0.48
CA PRO A 96 22.16 -5.83 -1.93
C PRO A 96 21.91 -7.30 -2.27
N GLU A 97 22.27 -8.23 -1.40
CA GLU A 97 22.01 -9.66 -1.55
C GLU A 97 20.51 -10.01 -1.61
N TRP A 98 19.67 -9.13 -1.07
CA TRP A 98 18.21 -9.32 -1.11
C TRP A 98 17.58 -8.81 -2.39
N ASN A 99 18.26 -7.97 -3.15
CA ASN A 99 17.69 -7.34 -4.33
C ASN A 99 17.22 -8.36 -5.38
N GLY A 100 17.92 -9.48 -5.52
CA GLY A 100 17.45 -10.57 -6.39
C GLY A 100 16.14 -11.21 -5.93
N ARG A 101 15.90 -11.27 -4.60
CA ARG A 101 14.63 -11.75 -4.05
C ARG A 101 13.53 -10.70 -4.21
N LEU A 102 13.82 -9.44 -3.90
CA LEU A 102 12.88 -8.32 -4.07
C LEU A 102 12.42 -8.22 -5.54
N LEU A 103 13.36 -8.32 -6.48
CA LEU A 103 13.04 -8.30 -7.90
C LEU A 103 12.10 -9.46 -8.29
N ARG A 104 12.40 -10.69 -7.85
CA ARG A 104 11.53 -11.84 -8.14
C ARG A 104 10.14 -11.69 -7.52
N MET A 105 10.04 -11.13 -6.32
CA MET A 105 8.74 -10.86 -5.67
C MET A 105 7.96 -9.79 -6.43
N ALA A 106 8.63 -8.70 -6.82
CA ALA A 106 8.01 -7.65 -7.61
C ALA A 106 7.52 -8.18 -8.98
N GLU A 107 8.33 -8.98 -9.67
CA GLU A 107 7.95 -9.60 -10.94
C GLU A 107 6.79 -10.59 -10.78
N ALA A 108 6.82 -11.43 -9.76
CA ALA A 108 5.78 -12.42 -9.52
C ALA A 108 4.43 -11.81 -9.12
N GLY A 109 4.46 -10.68 -8.41
CA GLY A 109 3.24 -9.96 -7.99
C GLY A 109 2.77 -8.93 -9.01
N MET A 110 3.69 -8.10 -9.51
CA MET A 110 3.37 -6.88 -10.25
C MET A 110 3.90 -6.85 -11.68
N GLY A 111 4.69 -7.86 -12.09
CA GLY A 111 5.22 -7.96 -13.44
C GLY A 111 4.15 -8.27 -14.49
N PRO A 112 4.46 -8.07 -15.80
CA PRO A 112 3.50 -8.25 -16.87
C PRO A 112 3.01 -9.68 -17.07
N ALA A 113 3.76 -10.66 -16.57
CA ALA A 113 3.39 -12.08 -16.56
C ALA A 113 2.94 -12.58 -15.17
N SER A 114 2.69 -11.69 -14.24
CA SER A 114 2.24 -12.01 -12.89
C SER A 114 0.77 -12.40 -12.83
N PHE A 115 0.34 -12.88 -11.66
CA PHE A 115 -1.07 -13.21 -11.41
C PHE A 115 -1.87 -12.04 -10.83
N LEU A 116 -1.22 -11.10 -10.12
CA LEU A 116 -1.94 -10.05 -9.39
C LEU A 116 -2.25 -8.85 -10.30
N MET A 117 -1.23 -8.18 -10.81
CA MET A 117 -1.43 -6.93 -11.53
C MET A 117 -2.24 -7.09 -12.84
N PRO A 118 -2.01 -8.09 -13.69
CA PRO A 118 -2.83 -8.26 -14.88
C PRO A 118 -4.32 -8.49 -14.56
N ASP A 119 -4.61 -9.21 -13.48
CA ASP A 119 -5.97 -9.45 -13.00
C ASP A 119 -6.61 -8.14 -12.51
N ASP A 120 -5.89 -7.36 -11.73
CA ASP A 120 -6.32 -6.05 -11.23
C ASP A 120 -6.60 -5.06 -12.37
N LEU A 121 -5.78 -5.06 -13.42
CA LEU A 121 -6.00 -4.21 -14.60
C LEU A 121 -7.27 -4.59 -15.36
N ILE A 122 -7.59 -5.88 -15.46
CA ILE A 122 -8.86 -6.34 -16.04
C ILE A 122 -10.02 -5.86 -15.17
N ILE A 123 -9.93 -5.98 -13.86
CA ILE A 123 -10.97 -5.52 -12.92
C ILE A 123 -11.12 -4.00 -13.00
N ALA A 124 -10.02 -3.24 -13.06
CA ALA A 124 -10.06 -1.79 -13.24
C ALA A 124 -10.79 -1.40 -14.53
N GLY A 125 -10.50 -2.06 -15.65
CA GLY A 125 -11.22 -1.86 -16.91
C GLY A 125 -12.72 -2.17 -16.83
N ARG A 126 -13.10 -3.25 -16.15
CA ARG A 126 -14.50 -3.60 -15.89
C ARG A 126 -15.20 -2.59 -14.99
N ASN A 127 -14.52 -2.08 -13.97
CA ASN A 127 -15.02 -1.01 -13.10
C ASN A 127 -15.27 0.27 -13.92
N GLN A 128 -14.36 0.64 -14.82
CA GLN A 128 -14.55 1.78 -15.72
C GLN A 128 -15.79 1.63 -16.58
N LEU A 129 -16.00 0.45 -17.17
CA LEU A 129 -17.24 0.16 -17.91
C LEU A 129 -18.47 0.25 -17.01
N GLY A 130 -18.39 -0.25 -15.77
CA GLY A 130 -19.46 -0.17 -14.78
C GLY A 130 -19.85 1.25 -14.40
N LEU A 131 -18.89 2.19 -14.39
CA LEU A 131 -19.14 3.59 -14.09
C LEU A 131 -20.01 4.31 -15.16
N HIS A 132 -20.11 3.77 -16.37
CA HIS A 132 -21.06 4.27 -17.37
C HIS A 132 -22.50 3.89 -17.09
N ALA A 133 -22.74 2.89 -16.23
CA ALA A 133 -24.08 2.50 -15.84
C ALA A 133 -24.71 3.54 -14.89
N ARG A 134 -25.89 4.04 -15.25
CA ARG A 134 -26.60 5.08 -14.47
C ARG A 134 -27.71 4.53 -13.57
N THR A 135 -27.80 3.22 -13.44
CA THR A 135 -28.84 2.56 -12.64
C THR A 135 -28.63 2.66 -11.15
N SER A 136 -27.38 2.83 -10.70
CA SER A 136 -27.02 3.03 -9.29
C SER A 136 -25.95 4.12 -9.19
N PRO A 137 -26.36 5.39 -9.01
CA PRO A 137 -25.41 6.52 -9.00
C PRO A 137 -24.64 6.65 -7.69
N TRP A 138 -24.91 5.79 -6.69
CA TRP A 138 -24.33 5.87 -5.37
C TRP A 138 -23.51 4.63 -5.02
N LEU A 139 -22.34 4.84 -4.45
CA LEU A 139 -21.54 3.80 -3.82
C LEU A 139 -21.65 3.92 -2.30
N LEU A 140 -21.90 2.80 -1.63
CA LEU A 140 -21.94 2.75 -0.18
C LEU A 140 -20.54 2.49 0.37
N LEU A 141 -19.94 3.48 0.98
CA LEU A 141 -18.65 3.39 1.67
C LEU A 141 -18.81 3.37 3.20
N GLY A 142 -19.85 2.71 3.70
CA GLY A 142 -20.22 2.71 5.12
C GLY A 142 -19.56 1.63 5.96
N ARG A 143 -18.90 0.64 5.35
CA ARG A 143 -18.33 -0.48 6.10
C ARG A 143 -17.26 0.00 7.07
N GLY A 144 -17.43 -0.35 8.35
CA GLY A 144 -16.51 -0.01 9.43
C GLY A 144 -16.58 1.42 9.93
N LEU A 145 -17.50 2.27 9.44
CA LEU A 145 -17.60 3.67 9.87
C LEU A 145 -17.77 3.82 11.39
N ASN A 146 -18.52 2.91 12.01
CA ASN A 146 -18.76 2.88 13.47
C ASN A 146 -17.58 2.36 14.29
N ARG A 147 -16.51 1.87 13.63
CA ARG A 147 -15.29 1.35 14.28
C ARG A 147 -14.10 2.27 14.09
N GLU A 148 -14.26 3.36 13.38
CA GLU A 148 -13.21 4.35 13.22
C GLU A 148 -12.85 4.98 14.56
N THR A 149 -11.56 5.08 14.82
CA THR A 149 -10.99 5.79 15.95
C THR A 149 -9.92 6.75 15.48
N THR A 150 -9.60 7.73 16.30
CA THR A 150 -8.48 8.64 16.03
C THR A 150 -7.31 8.23 16.92
N ASP A 151 -6.15 7.99 16.33
CA ASP A 151 -4.95 7.67 17.09
C ASP A 151 -4.27 8.92 17.67
N ALA A 152 -3.16 8.72 18.39
CA ALA A 152 -2.44 9.79 19.06
C ALA A 152 -1.86 10.85 18.10
N ASP A 153 -1.65 10.49 16.84
CA ASP A 153 -1.14 11.39 15.80
C ASP A 153 -2.25 12.08 15.00
N GLY A 154 -3.51 11.86 15.38
CA GLY A 154 -4.68 12.46 14.71
C GLY A 154 -5.12 11.72 13.45
N ARG A 155 -4.58 10.52 13.15
CA ARG A 155 -4.97 9.72 12.00
C ARG A 155 -6.26 8.94 12.31
N ILE A 156 -7.11 8.79 11.31
CA ILE A 156 -8.27 7.91 11.44
C ILE A 156 -7.83 6.47 11.14
N VAL A 157 -8.08 5.58 12.08
CA VAL A 157 -7.68 4.17 12.00
C VAL A 157 -8.88 3.25 12.15
N SER A 158 -8.83 2.11 11.49
CA SER A 158 -9.86 1.07 11.57
C SER A 158 -9.30 -0.31 11.19
N HIS A 159 -10.16 -1.31 11.20
CA HIS A 159 -9.79 -2.66 10.80
C HIS A 159 -9.43 -2.72 9.31
N ILE A 160 -8.55 -3.66 8.93
CA ILE A 160 -8.04 -3.83 7.56
C ILE A 160 -9.13 -4.09 6.51
N THR A 161 -10.27 -4.63 6.92
CA THR A 161 -11.42 -4.88 6.02
C THR A 161 -12.39 -3.72 5.90
N ASP A 162 -12.13 -2.59 6.58
CA ASP A 162 -13.01 -1.42 6.56
C ASP A 162 -12.71 -0.50 5.35
N GLU A 163 -13.54 0.50 5.15
CA GLU A 163 -13.44 1.41 4.02
C GLU A 163 -12.91 2.80 4.40
N THR A 164 -12.19 2.90 5.50
CA THR A 164 -11.61 4.15 5.99
C THR A 164 -10.69 4.82 4.97
N THR A 165 -9.85 4.05 4.31
CA THR A 165 -8.96 4.55 3.25
C THR A 165 -9.76 5.11 2.07
N ASN A 166 -10.80 4.41 1.61
CA ASN A 166 -11.66 4.89 0.54
C ASN A 166 -12.36 6.19 0.94
N ARG A 167 -12.90 6.26 2.16
CA ARG A 167 -13.54 7.49 2.65
C ARG A 167 -12.56 8.66 2.74
N GLY A 168 -11.34 8.43 3.23
CA GLY A 168 -10.30 9.45 3.33
C GLY A 168 -9.91 10.01 1.96
N PHE A 169 -9.65 9.11 1.01
CA PHE A 169 -9.32 9.48 -0.37
C PHE A 169 -10.44 10.32 -1.02
N TRP A 170 -11.68 9.83 -1.02
CA TRP A 170 -12.79 10.52 -1.67
C TRP A 170 -13.17 11.84 -1.00
N ARG A 171 -13.05 11.96 0.32
CA ARG A 171 -13.25 13.24 1.02
C ARG A 171 -12.27 14.29 0.52
N HIS A 172 -11.00 13.92 0.42
CA HIS A 172 -9.97 14.86 -0.05
C HIS A 172 -10.13 15.20 -1.53
N LEU A 173 -10.37 14.20 -2.38
CA LEU A 173 -10.61 14.44 -3.81
C LEU A 173 -11.79 15.41 -4.00
N ARG A 174 -12.88 15.21 -3.27
CA ARG A 174 -14.01 16.13 -3.30
C ARG A 174 -13.60 17.56 -2.92
N SER A 175 -12.86 17.75 -1.82
CA SER A 175 -12.38 19.06 -1.38
C SER A 175 -11.56 19.75 -2.48
N VAL A 176 -10.58 19.04 -3.04
CA VAL A 176 -9.75 19.56 -4.15
C VAL A 176 -10.59 19.96 -5.37
N MET A 177 -11.63 19.19 -5.70
CA MET A 177 -12.46 19.44 -6.87
C MET A 177 -13.53 20.51 -6.66
N THR A 178 -13.85 20.88 -5.41
CA THR A 178 -14.91 21.87 -5.10
C THR A 178 -14.37 23.20 -4.57
N GLU A 179 -13.12 23.24 -4.10
CA GLU A 179 -12.48 24.41 -3.53
C GLU A 179 -11.50 25.11 -4.51
N ALA A 180 -11.40 24.60 -5.75
CA ALA A 180 -10.53 25.11 -6.80
C ALA A 180 -11.16 26.27 -7.59
#